data_a020dc8da6284276dc6ffd636cf23903
#
_entry.id   a020dc8da6284276dc6ffd636cf23903
#
_cell.length_a   1.000
_cell.length_b   1.000
_cell.length_c   1.000
_cell.angle_alpha   90.00
_cell.angle_beta   90.00
_cell.angle_gamma   90.00
#
_symmetry.space_group_name_H-M   'P 1'
#
loop_
_entity.id
_entity.type
_entity.pdbx_description
1 polymer ?
#
loop_
_entity_poly.entity_id
_entity_poly.type
_entity_poly.pdbx_seq_one_letter_code
_entity_poly.pdbx_strand_id
1 'polypeptide(L)'
;GIQARLQLQATLLIRKINKINVWARDKGKVNQFVDSLKDLKIDISISESCKDLASGSDIIITTTPSKIPLLEFDWIKKGTHITAMGSDAEQKNELHPTMIKLCDKYVPDSQAQTTILGELHHAIKSNLISPDDKFNDLGSIIIDPSLGRKNKDDITICDLTGTGVQDTAIARYTYNICKRNNLGINT
;
A
#
# COMPACT_ATOMS: atom_id res chain seq x y z
N GLY A 1 5.52 -10.93 4.74
CA GLY A 1 6.30 -10.26 5.78
C GLY A 1 5.41 -9.57 6.79
N ILE A 2 5.99 -8.90 7.78
CA ILE A 2 5.24 -8.22 8.87
C ILE A 2 4.29 -7.18 8.31
N GLN A 3 4.75 -6.34 7.38
CA GLN A 3 3.92 -5.29 6.76
C GLN A 3 2.71 -5.88 6.02
N ALA A 4 2.90 -6.94 5.23
CA ALA A 4 1.79 -7.60 4.55
C ALA A 4 0.71 -8.09 5.54
N ARG A 5 1.14 -8.64 6.68
CA ARG A 5 0.22 -9.11 7.73
C ARG A 5 -0.55 -7.97 8.38
N LEU A 6 0.14 -6.89 8.75
CA LEU A 6 -0.48 -5.72 9.39
C LEU A 6 -1.48 -5.03 8.45
N GLN A 7 -1.13 -4.87 7.16
CA GLN A 7 -2.02 -4.29 6.16
C GLN A 7 -3.25 -5.17 5.91
N LEU A 8 -3.07 -6.49 5.84
CA LEU A 8 -4.20 -7.41 5.74
C LEU A 8 -5.12 -7.29 6.95
N GLN A 9 -4.58 -7.30 8.17
CA GLN A 9 -5.35 -7.14 9.39
C GLN A 9 -6.14 -5.82 9.41
N ALA A 10 -5.49 -4.70 9.05
CA ALA A 10 -6.16 -3.40 8.96
C ALA A 10 -7.30 -3.41 7.92
N THR A 11 -7.09 -4.03 6.77
CA THR A 11 -8.10 -4.16 5.72
C THR A 11 -9.30 -4.97 6.20
N LEU A 12 -9.07 -6.07 6.90
CA LEU A 12 -10.12 -6.94 7.45
C LEU A 12 -11.00 -6.24 8.50
N LEU A 13 -10.47 -5.23 9.20
CA LEU A 13 -11.25 -4.45 10.16
C LEU A 13 -12.30 -3.54 9.49
N ILE A 14 -12.06 -3.13 8.24
CA ILE A 14 -12.87 -2.10 7.57
C ILE A 14 -13.54 -2.59 6.29
N ARG A 15 -13.21 -3.79 5.82
CA ARG A 15 -13.77 -4.37 4.59
C ARG A 15 -14.12 -5.83 4.80
N LYS A 16 -15.27 -6.24 4.24
CA LYS A 16 -15.63 -7.67 4.13
C LYS A 16 -14.82 -8.26 2.98
N ILE A 17 -13.87 -9.10 3.30
CA ILE A 17 -13.01 -9.79 2.34
C ILE A 17 -13.49 -11.24 2.25
N ASN A 18 -13.75 -11.70 1.02
CA ASN A 18 -14.23 -13.07 0.76
C ASN A 18 -13.08 -14.00 0.37
N LYS A 19 -12.03 -13.45 -0.26
CA LYS A 19 -10.88 -14.22 -0.76
C LYS A 19 -9.59 -13.41 -0.62
N ILE A 20 -8.50 -14.09 -0.32
CA ILE A 20 -7.15 -13.54 -0.24
C ILE A 20 -6.27 -14.29 -1.24
N ASN A 21 -5.70 -13.57 -2.19
CA ASN A 21 -4.70 -14.09 -3.10
C ASN A 21 -3.31 -13.60 -2.64
N VAL A 22 -2.35 -14.51 -2.55
CA VAL A 22 -0.99 -14.19 -2.09
C VAL A 22 0.02 -14.54 -3.18
N TRP A 23 0.96 -13.66 -3.40
CA TRP A 23 2.10 -13.93 -4.27
C TRP A 23 3.39 -13.35 -3.68
N ALA A 24 4.49 -14.05 -3.86
CA ALA A 24 5.85 -13.54 -3.72
C ALA A 24 6.81 -14.37 -4.57
N ARG A 25 8.01 -13.83 -4.86
CA ARG A 25 9.06 -14.53 -5.61
C ARG A 25 9.54 -15.81 -4.91
N ASP A 26 9.59 -15.79 -3.59
CA ASP A 26 10.03 -16.91 -2.77
C ASP A 26 8.80 -17.75 -2.33
N LYS A 27 8.65 -18.93 -2.93
CA LYS A 27 7.54 -19.85 -2.64
C LYS A 27 7.53 -20.33 -1.18
N GLY A 28 8.69 -20.50 -0.55
CA GLY A 28 8.79 -20.90 0.85
C GLY A 28 8.21 -19.83 1.78
N LYS A 29 8.54 -18.54 1.53
CA LYS A 29 7.98 -17.41 2.29
C LYS A 29 6.49 -17.24 2.07
N VAL A 30 5.99 -17.51 0.86
CA VAL A 30 4.53 -17.48 0.59
C VAL A 30 3.82 -18.53 1.43
N ASN A 31 4.30 -19.77 1.45
CA ASN A 31 3.70 -20.84 2.22
C ASN A 31 3.69 -20.52 3.73
N GLN A 32 4.82 -20.05 4.27
CA GLN A 32 4.90 -19.60 5.67
C GLN A 32 3.90 -18.47 5.98
N PHE A 33 3.73 -17.54 5.06
CA PHE A 33 2.77 -16.46 5.23
C PHE A 33 1.34 -16.98 5.24
N VAL A 34 0.95 -17.81 4.28
CA VAL A 34 -0.36 -18.46 4.22
C VAL A 34 -0.62 -19.31 5.47
N ASP A 35 0.36 -20.10 5.91
CA ASP A 35 0.27 -20.88 7.13
C ASP A 35 0.00 -20.00 8.37
N SER A 36 0.58 -18.80 8.41
CA SER A 36 0.35 -17.86 9.51
C SER A 36 -1.05 -17.24 9.53
N LEU A 37 -1.85 -17.46 8.49
CA LEU A 37 -3.21 -16.93 8.32
C LEU A 37 -4.29 -18.02 8.47
N LYS A 38 -3.94 -19.25 8.84
CA LYS A 38 -4.87 -20.39 8.92
C LYS A 38 -6.06 -20.17 9.85
N ASP A 39 -5.90 -19.32 10.86
CA ASP A 39 -6.99 -18.99 11.80
C ASP A 39 -8.05 -18.05 11.18
N LEU A 40 -7.76 -17.44 10.04
CA LEU A 40 -8.72 -16.65 9.30
C LEU A 40 -9.69 -17.59 8.57
N LYS A 41 -10.98 -17.46 8.84
CA LYS A 41 -12.04 -18.20 8.14
C LYS A 41 -12.36 -17.56 6.78
N ILE A 42 -11.32 -17.39 5.94
CA ILE A 42 -11.38 -16.76 4.62
C ILE A 42 -10.68 -17.70 3.64
N ASP A 43 -11.17 -17.77 2.40
CA ASP A 43 -10.51 -18.50 1.32
C ASP A 43 -9.16 -17.83 1.00
N ILE A 44 -8.06 -18.61 1.11
CA ILE A 44 -6.71 -18.12 0.85
C ILE A 44 -6.07 -18.99 -0.23
N SER A 45 -5.62 -18.35 -1.31
CA SER A 45 -4.94 -19.03 -2.41
C SER A 45 -3.60 -18.37 -2.77
N ILE A 46 -2.69 -19.16 -3.31
CA ILE A 46 -1.39 -18.70 -3.81
C ILE A 46 -1.54 -18.50 -5.31
N SER A 47 -1.26 -17.28 -5.79
CA SER A 47 -1.25 -16.98 -7.21
C SER A 47 0.07 -17.42 -7.84
N GLU A 48 0.02 -17.91 -9.08
CA GLU A 48 1.21 -18.36 -9.80
C GLU A 48 2.06 -17.18 -10.30
N SER A 49 1.41 -16.05 -10.61
CA SER A 49 2.07 -14.84 -11.09
C SER A 49 1.48 -13.57 -10.47
N CYS A 50 2.23 -12.45 -10.56
CA CYS A 50 1.71 -11.13 -10.22
C CYS A 50 0.54 -10.74 -11.12
N LYS A 51 0.55 -11.15 -12.40
CA LYS A 51 -0.53 -10.89 -13.35
C LYS A 51 -1.83 -11.55 -12.90
N ASP A 52 -1.79 -12.82 -12.52
CA ASP A 52 -2.97 -13.57 -12.08
C ASP A 52 -3.54 -12.96 -10.79
N LEU A 53 -2.64 -12.58 -9.85
CA LEU A 53 -3.06 -11.88 -8.65
C LEU A 53 -3.74 -10.56 -8.99
N ALA A 54 -3.12 -9.73 -9.83
CA ALA A 54 -3.60 -8.39 -10.15
C ALA A 54 -4.96 -8.40 -10.86
N SER A 55 -5.10 -9.25 -11.89
CA SER A 55 -6.34 -9.33 -12.69
C SER A 55 -7.53 -9.87 -11.89
N GLY A 56 -7.28 -10.65 -10.83
CA GLY A 56 -8.31 -11.23 -9.96
C GLY A 56 -8.66 -10.42 -8.72
N SER A 57 -7.99 -9.30 -8.45
CA SER A 57 -8.10 -8.60 -7.17
C SER A 57 -8.88 -7.28 -7.27
N ASP A 58 -9.67 -6.96 -6.25
CA ASP A 58 -10.33 -5.65 -6.07
C ASP A 58 -9.45 -4.69 -5.24
N ILE A 59 -8.64 -5.26 -4.34
CA ILE A 59 -7.68 -4.55 -3.51
C ILE A 59 -6.34 -5.26 -3.66
N ILE A 60 -5.29 -4.50 -3.99
CA ILE A 60 -3.92 -4.98 -4.09
C ILE A 60 -3.07 -4.24 -3.07
N ILE A 61 -2.25 -4.97 -2.33
CA ILE A 61 -1.32 -4.39 -1.36
C ILE A 61 0.08 -4.91 -1.70
N THR A 62 1.00 -4.02 -2.03
CA THR A 62 2.39 -4.36 -2.29
C THR A 62 3.26 -3.98 -1.10
N THR A 63 4.12 -4.90 -0.67
CA THR A 63 4.99 -4.74 0.52
C THR A 63 6.33 -5.43 0.30
N THR A 64 6.88 -5.34 -0.91
CA THR A 64 8.10 -6.05 -1.27
C THR A 64 9.31 -5.11 -1.30
N PRO A 65 10.54 -5.62 -1.16
CA PRO A 65 11.75 -4.85 -1.38
C PRO A 65 12.16 -4.80 -2.85
N SER A 66 11.22 -4.94 -3.79
CA SER A 66 11.55 -5.00 -5.22
C SER A 66 12.19 -3.70 -5.70
N LYS A 67 13.17 -3.84 -6.62
CA LYS A 67 13.82 -2.73 -7.32
C LYS A 67 13.39 -2.64 -8.78
N ILE A 68 12.50 -3.54 -9.17
CA ILE A 68 11.91 -3.61 -10.51
C ILE A 68 10.40 -3.74 -10.36
N PRO A 69 9.62 -3.14 -11.25
CA PRO A 69 8.16 -3.22 -11.21
C PRO A 69 7.67 -4.67 -11.16
N LEU A 70 6.64 -4.88 -10.36
CA LEU A 70 5.95 -6.15 -10.18
C LEU A 70 4.54 -6.13 -10.80
N LEU A 71 3.95 -4.95 -10.94
CA LEU A 71 2.61 -4.74 -11.47
C LEU A 71 2.66 -3.84 -12.71
N GLU A 72 1.81 -4.18 -13.69
CA GLU A 72 1.59 -3.44 -14.93
C GLU A 72 0.14 -2.94 -14.98
N PHE A 73 -0.09 -1.76 -15.59
CA PHE A 73 -1.42 -1.16 -15.64
C PHE A 73 -2.45 -2.05 -16.37
N ASP A 74 -2.04 -2.69 -17.47
CA ASP A 74 -2.93 -3.53 -18.30
C ASP A 74 -3.45 -4.78 -17.58
N TRP A 75 -2.90 -5.12 -16.42
CA TRP A 75 -3.39 -6.24 -15.60
C TRP A 75 -4.47 -5.81 -14.61
N ILE A 76 -4.64 -4.50 -14.44
CA ILE A 76 -5.52 -3.94 -13.40
C ILE A 76 -6.93 -3.76 -13.95
N LYS A 77 -7.89 -4.38 -13.29
CA LYS A 77 -9.29 -4.20 -13.66
C LYS A 77 -9.85 -2.88 -13.11
N LYS A 78 -10.89 -2.38 -13.75
CA LYS A 78 -11.64 -1.21 -13.29
C LYS A 78 -12.11 -1.39 -11.84
N GLY A 79 -12.08 -0.30 -11.07
CA GLY A 79 -12.51 -0.29 -9.69
C GLY A 79 -11.46 -0.79 -8.68
N THR A 80 -10.29 -1.29 -9.13
CA THR A 80 -9.24 -1.76 -8.23
C THR A 80 -8.64 -0.62 -7.41
N HIS A 81 -8.37 -0.90 -6.14
CA HIS A 81 -7.55 -0.06 -5.27
C HIS A 81 -6.19 -0.71 -5.03
N ILE A 82 -5.12 0.08 -5.14
CA ILE A 82 -3.74 -0.36 -4.90
C ILE A 82 -3.16 0.44 -3.75
N THR A 83 -2.63 -0.24 -2.73
CA THR A 83 -1.80 0.34 -1.68
C THR A 83 -0.36 -0.11 -1.91
N ALA A 84 0.50 0.81 -2.33
CA ALA A 84 1.93 0.58 -2.53
C ALA A 84 2.70 1.02 -1.28
N MET A 85 3.38 0.09 -0.62
CA MET A 85 4.12 0.33 0.62
C MET A 85 5.57 -0.14 0.57
N GLY A 86 5.98 -0.83 -0.47
CA GLY A 86 7.33 -1.40 -0.54
C GLY A 86 8.39 -0.41 -0.99
N SER A 87 8.00 0.65 -1.68
CA SER A 87 8.89 1.68 -2.23
C SER A 87 9.25 2.76 -1.21
N ASP A 88 9.74 2.37 -0.05
CA ASP A 88 10.17 3.25 1.04
C ASP A 88 11.64 3.70 0.94
N ALA A 89 12.28 3.51 -0.22
CA ALA A 89 13.64 3.93 -0.52
C ALA A 89 13.78 4.21 -2.02
N GLU A 90 14.65 5.14 -2.41
CA GLU A 90 14.81 5.66 -3.77
C GLU A 90 14.94 4.58 -4.85
N GLN A 91 15.63 3.47 -4.55
CA GLN A 91 15.87 2.40 -5.52
C GLN A 91 14.78 1.33 -5.57
N LYS A 92 13.79 1.39 -4.66
CA LYS A 92 12.70 0.42 -4.61
C LYS A 92 11.57 0.86 -5.54
N ASN A 93 11.02 -0.11 -6.28
CA ASN A 93 9.94 0.13 -7.21
C ASN A 93 9.08 -1.12 -7.36
N GLU A 94 7.82 -1.05 -7.07
CA GLU A 94 6.87 -2.16 -7.14
C GLU A 94 5.88 -2.01 -8.31
N LEU A 95 5.54 -0.76 -8.67
CA LEU A 95 4.58 -0.44 -9.72
C LEU A 95 5.30 0.03 -10.99
N HIS A 96 4.84 -0.40 -12.16
CA HIS A 96 5.35 0.21 -13.39
C HIS A 96 5.00 1.71 -13.41
N PRO A 97 5.93 2.61 -13.76
CA PRO A 97 5.73 4.05 -13.68
C PRO A 97 4.50 4.57 -14.44
N THR A 98 4.08 3.90 -15.50
CA THR A 98 2.85 4.24 -16.25
C THR A 98 1.59 4.12 -15.38
N MET A 99 1.60 3.32 -14.33
CA MET A 99 0.44 3.15 -13.45
C MET A 99 0.09 4.45 -12.73
N ILE A 100 1.10 5.24 -12.34
CA ILE A 100 0.90 6.55 -11.70
C ILE A 100 0.25 7.55 -12.66
N LYS A 101 0.61 7.47 -13.95
CA LYS A 101 0.05 8.34 -15.00
C LYS A 101 -1.37 7.94 -15.41
N LEU A 102 -1.64 6.64 -15.46
CA LEU A 102 -2.87 6.10 -16.06
C LEU A 102 -3.99 5.85 -15.05
N CYS A 103 -3.69 5.80 -13.75
CA CYS A 103 -4.73 5.63 -12.73
C CYS A 103 -5.63 6.88 -12.66
N ASP A 104 -6.89 6.67 -12.28
CA ASP A 104 -7.87 7.76 -12.15
C ASP A 104 -7.59 8.64 -10.93
N LYS A 105 -6.98 8.08 -9.89
CA LYS A 105 -6.60 8.80 -8.68
C LYS A 105 -5.30 8.23 -8.08
N TYR A 106 -4.28 9.07 -8.04
CA TYR A 106 -3.05 8.85 -7.29
C TYR A 106 -3.06 9.68 -5.99
N VAL A 107 -2.64 9.05 -4.89
CA VAL A 107 -2.66 9.65 -3.54
C VAL A 107 -1.36 9.30 -2.83
N PRO A 108 -0.41 10.23 -2.68
CA PRO A 108 0.77 10.02 -1.86
C PRO A 108 0.44 10.19 -0.36
N ASP A 109 1.19 9.54 0.53
CA ASP A 109 1.15 9.87 1.96
C ASP A 109 1.74 11.27 2.23
N SER A 110 2.79 11.63 1.49
CA SER A 110 3.40 12.97 1.44
C SER A 110 3.98 13.20 0.04
N GLN A 111 3.45 14.14 -0.73
CA GLN A 111 3.99 14.41 -2.06
C GLN A 111 5.47 14.80 -2.03
N ALA A 112 5.90 15.59 -1.05
CA ALA A 112 7.30 15.98 -0.92
C ALA A 112 8.22 14.76 -0.76
N GLN A 113 7.77 13.73 -0.05
CA GLN A 113 8.55 12.52 0.16
C GLN A 113 8.48 11.57 -1.03
N THR A 114 7.29 11.34 -1.61
CA THR A 114 7.13 10.43 -2.76
C THR A 114 7.79 10.94 -4.04
N THR A 115 8.09 12.24 -4.13
CA THR A 115 8.94 12.81 -5.20
C THR A 115 10.40 12.36 -5.12
N ILE A 116 10.89 12.06 -3.91
CA ILE A 116 12.29 11.66 -3.67
C ILE A 116 12.41 10.13 -3.64
N LEU A 117 11.43 9.46 -3.05
CA LEU A 117 11.35 8.00 -2.95
C LEU A 117 9.87 7.60 -3.13
N GLY A 118 9.55 6.31 -3.28
CA GLY A 118 8.19 5.89 -3.61
C GLY A 118 7.95 5.71 -5.11
N GLU A 119 6.71 5.42 -5.47
CA GLU A 119 6.36 5.12 -6.86
C GLU A 119 6.33 6.38 -7.73
N LEU A 120 5.99 7.55 -7.16
CA LEU A 120 5.98 8.83 -7.87
C LEU A 120 7.39 9.21 -8.35
N HIS A 121 8.42 8.96 -7.53
CA HIS A 121 9.83 9.19 -7.90
C HIS A 121 10.17 8.55 -9.26
N HIS A 122 9.77 7.30 -9.45
CA HIS A 122 10.04 6.55 -10.68
C HIS A 122 9.23 7.08 -11.88
N ALA A 123 8.00 7.54 -11.66
CA ALA A 123 7.18 8.14 -12.71
C ALA A 123 7.76 9.48 -13.18
N ILE A 124 8.27 10.31 -12.27
CA ILE A 124 8.97 11.56 -12.58
C ILE A 124 10.28 11.27 -13.32
N LYS A 125 11.09 10.34 -12.82
CA LYS A 125 12.37 9.95 -13.44
C LYS A 125 12.20 9.39 -14.85
N SER A 126 11.03 8.80 -15.13
CA SER A 126 10.67 8.28 -16.45
C SER A 126 9.99 9.34 -17.35
N ASN A 127 9.94 10.61 -16.93
CA ASN A 127 9.26 11.72 -17.64
C ASN A 127 7.78 11.47 -17.96
N LEU A 128 7.10 10.67 -17.15
CA LEU A 128 5.66 10.39 -17.29
C LEU A 128 4.80 11.37 -16.51
N ILE A 129 5.33 11.90 -15.42
CA ILE A 129 4.72 12.89 -14.52
C ILE A 129 5.70 14.07 -14.39
N SER A 130 5.18 15.30 -14.40
CA SER A 130 5.99 16.49 -14.13
C SER A 130 6.33 16.59 -12.63
N PRO A 131 7.55 17.02 -12.26
CA PRO A 131 7.84 17.38 -10.87
C PRO A 131 6.92 18.47 -10.29
N ASP A 132 6.33 19.29 -11.14
CA ASP A 132 5.42 20.38 -10.77
C ASP A 132 3.97 19.95 -10.61
N ASP A 133 3.62 18.73 -11.05
CA ASP A 133 2.27 18.19 -10.88
C ASP A 133 1.91 18.09 -9.40
N LYS A 134 0.65 18.46 -9.07
CA LYS A 134 0.17 18.46 -7.68
C LYS A 134 -0.85 17.37 -7.46
N PHE A 135 -0.66 16.65 -6.38
CA PHE A 135 -1.56 15.58 -5.93
C PHE A 135 -2.10 15.91 -4.54
N ASN A 136 -3.35 15.55 -4.29
CA ASN A 136 -3.90 15.58 -2.94
C ASN A 136 -3.27 14.44 -2.15
N ASP A 137 -2.60 14.75 -1.06
CA ASP A 137 -2.05 13.76 -0.15
C ASP A 137 -3.13 13.05 0.68
N LEU A 138 -2.74 11.97 1.33
CA LEU A 138 -3.66 11.16 2.13
C LEU A 138 -4.31 11.98 3.25
N GLY A 139 -3.58 12.91 3.86
CA GLY A 139 -4.11 13.80 4.90
C GLY A 139 -5.24 14.67 4.39
N SER A 140 -5.08 15.26 3.20
CA SER A 140 -6.12 16.06 2.56
C SER A 140 -7.39 15.26 2.29
N ILE A 141 -7.25 14.01 1.83
CA ILE A 141 -8.40 13.12 1.57
C ILE A 141 -9.11 12.69 2.87
N ILE A 142 -8.38 12.51 3.97
CA ILE A 142 -8.97 12.20 5.28
C ILE A 142 -9.83 13.37 5.77
N ILE A 143 -9.38 14.62 5.52
CA ILE A 143 -10.12 15.83 5.90
C ILE A 143 -11.32 16.06 4.97
N ASP A 144 -11.12 15.89 3.67
CA ASP A 144 -12.17 16.03 2.65
C ASP A 144 -12.25 14.76 1.77
N PRO A 145 -13.11 13.79 2.13
CA PRO A 145 -13.28 12.57 1.35
C PRO A 145 -13.74 12.80 -0.09
N SER A 146 -14.28 13.99 -0.40
CA SER A 146 -14.67 14.34 -1.76
C SER A 146 -13.47 14.43 -2.73
N LEU A 147 -12.25 14.58 -2.22
CA LEU A 147 -11.02 14.58 -3.00
C LEU A 147 -10.55 13.15 -3.41
N GLY A 148 -11.15 12.12 -2.82
CA GLY A 148 -10.83 10.74 -3.10
C GLY A 148 -11.46 10.18 -4.38
N ARG A 149 -11.75 8.87 -4.40
CA ARG A 149 -12.42 8.14 -5.48
C ARG A 149 -13.75 8.80 -5.84
N LYS A 150 -14.02 8.98 -7.13
CA LYS A 150 -15.24 9.58 -7.64
C LYS A 150 -16.25 8.54 -8.16
N ASN A 151 -15.76 7.52 -8.84
CA ASN A 151 -16.57 6.50 -9.46
C ASN A 151 -16.18 5.11 -8.97
N LYS A 152 -17.13 4.16 -9.03
CA LYS A 152 -16.87 2.77 -8.65
C LYS A 152 -15.83 2.08 -9.54
N ASP A 153 -15.70 2.55 -10.78
CA ASP A 153 -14.80 1.98 -11.77
C ASP A 153 -13.40 2.62 -11.77
N ASP A 154 -13.20 3.69 -10.96
CA ASP A 154 -11.90 4.35 -10.85
C ASP A 154 -10.83 3.39 -10.33
N ILE A 155 -9.66 3.37 -10.98
CA ILE A 155 -8.45 2.72 -10.48
C ILE A 155 -7.73 3.73 -9.59
N THR A 156 -7.51 3.37 -8.32
CA THR A 156 -6.90 4.28 -7.35
C THR A 156 -5.63 3.70 -6.77
N ILE A 157 -4.60 4.53 -6.61
CA ILE A 157 -3.30 4.15 -6.05
C ILE A 157 -3.00 5.03 -4.84
N CYS A 158 -2.71 4.42 -3.70
CA CYS A 158 -2.18 5.08 -2.53
C CYS A 158 -0.71 4.67 -2.35
N ASP A 159 0.20 5.65 -2.42
CA ASP A 159 1.65 5.45 -2.32
C ASP A 159 2.10 5.85 -0.91
N LEU A 160 2.56 4.86 -0.15
CA LEU A 160 2.88 4.99 1.27
C LEU A 160 4.37 4.73 1.49
N THR A 161 5.11 5.79 1.73
CA THR A 161 6.56 5.74 1.96
C THR A 161 6.93 5.77 3.45
N GLY A 162 5.92 5.99 4.31
CA GLY A 162 6.11 6.15 5.76
C GLY A 162 6.49 7.58 6.13
N THR A 163 5.66 8.22 6.95
CA THR A 163 5.86 9.62 7.36
C THR A 163 6.04 9.72 8.87
N GLY A 164 6.88 10.67 9.33
CA GLY A 164 7.16 10.88 10.75
C GLY A 164 5.92 11.21 11.61
N VAL A 165 4.81 11.64 10.98
CA VAL A 165 3.54 11.83 11.67
C VAL A 165 2.97 10.52 12.21
N GLN A 166 3.18 9.40 11.50
CA GLN A 166 2.76 8.06 11.94
C GLN A 166 3.54 7.62 13.18
N ASP A 167 4.86 7.83 13.18
CA ASP A 167 5.72 7.52 14.33
C ASP A 167 5.34 8.36 15.55
N THR A 168 5.09 9.64 15.34
CA THR A 168 4.63 10.56 16.41
C THR A 168 3.27 10.13 16.96
N ALA A 169 2.33 9.73 16.10
CA ALA A 169 1.00 9.30 16.50
C ALA A 169 1.06 8.02 17.36
N ILE A 170 1.82 7.00 16.92
CA ILE A 170 1.94 5.75 17.67
C ILE A 170 2.72 5.93 18.98
N ALA A 171 3.77 6.75 19.00
CA ALA A 171 4.52 7.05 20.19
C ALA A 171 3.63 7.74 21.24
N ARG A 172 2.83 8.74 20.82
CA ARG A 172 1.87 9.43 21.70
C ARG A 172 0.80 8.49 22.23
N TYR A 173 0.27 7.63 21.37
CA TYR A 173 -0.73 6.62 21.77
C TYR A 173 -0.15 5.66 22.81
N THR A 174 1.04 5.12 22.57
CA THR A 174 1.73 4.20 23.48
C THR A 174 2.04 4.87 24.81
N TYR A 175 2.59 6.09 24.80
CA TYR A 175 2.84 6.86 26.00
C TYR A 175 1.57 7.03 26.85
N ASN A 176 0.45 7.40 26.23
CA ASN A 176 -0.80 7.60 26.95
C ASN A 176 -1.32 6.30 27.58
N ILE A 177 -1.19 5.16 26.89
CA ILE A 177 -1.56 3.84 27.44
C ILE A 177 -0.65 3.48 28.62
N CYS A 178 0.66 3.62 28.47
CA CYS A 178 1.61 3.33 29.54
C CYS A 178 1.32 4.20 30.78
N LYS A 179 1.07 5.49 30.58
CA LYS A 179 0.74 6.41 31.68
C LYS A 179 -0.55 6.02 32.39
N ARG A 180 -1.61 5.66 31.66
CA ARG A 180 -2.90 5.24 32.25
C ARG A 180 -2.79 3.93 33.06
N ASN A 181 -1.91 3.04 32.63
CA ASN A 181 -1.73 1.73 33.26
C ASN A 181 -0.54 1.68 34.22
N ASN A 182 0.09 2.81 34.52
CA ASN A 182 1.32 2.91 35.36
C ASN A 182 2.41 1.95 34.89
N LEU A 183 2.59 1.83 33.59
CA LEU A 183 3.65 1.03 32.96
C LEU A 183 4.86 1.92 32.65
N GLY A 184 6.08 1.34 32.82
CA GLY A 184 7.33 2.04 32.56
C GLY A 184 8.05 2.43 33.84
N ILE A 185 9.23 3.03 33.69
CA ILE A 185 10.07 3.53 34.77
C ILE A 185 9.99 5.06 34.80
N ASN A 186 9.57 5.63 35.92
CA ASN A 186 9.67 7.07 36.13
C ASN A 186 11.12 7.38 36.55
N THR A 187 11.86 8.09 35.71
CA THR A 187 13.20 8.62 35.99
C THR A 187 13.10 10.06 36.47
#